data_61341a5efddf126db0dd393d99c63f3f
#
_entry.id   61341a5efddf126db0dd393d99c63f3f
#
_cell.length_a   1.000
_cell.length_b   1.000
_cell.length_c   1.000
_cell.angle_alpha   90.00
_cell.angle_beta   90.00
_cell.angle_gamma   90.00
#
_symmetry.space_group_name_H-M   'P 1'
#
loop_
_entity.id
_entity.type
_entity.pdbx_description
1 polymer ?
#
loop_
_entity_poly.entity_id
_entity_poly.type
_entity_poly.pdbx_seq_one_letter_code
_entity_poly.pdbx_strand_id
1 'polypeptide(L)'
;RTVTLPLVAPAVIAASLLVFIFCFTSFGVILILGGPTFVTLEVEIYRQTIQFANLPVAAALALVQIAFTLAFALVYARLQGRLTRPLDLKPRQVTQRQPRGRGEMLLVAGNLLLMLVLLAYPLATLVARSVAPGFRYFAMLFENPRQSVFYVPPLAAVGNSVRIALMTTALALVVGLLVALALYRREGSWLVDALFLLPLGTSAVTLGLGYLLAMGRPPLNLRGSIALIVFAHTLVALPFVVRSLLPALKSI
;
A
#
# COMPACT_ATOMS: atom_id res chain seq x y z
N ARG A 1 14.25 -3.89 -32.17
CA ARG A 1 14.22 -4.91 -31.10
C ARG A 1 15.56 -5.06 -30.37
N THR A 2 16.68 -4.98 -31.05
CA THR A 2 18.02 -5.14 -30.43
C THR A 2 18.49 -3.93 -29.61
N VAL A 3 17.92 -2.75 -29.76
CA VAL A 3 18.28 -1.52 -29.03
C VAL A 3 17.23 -1.18 -27.97
N THR A 4 15.94 -1.30 -28.30
CA THR A 4 14.85 -0.91 -27.40
C THR A 4 14.70 -1.85 -26.20
N LEU A 5 14.84 -3.17 -26.41
CA LEU A 5 14.67 -4.14 -25.34
C LEU A 5 15.72 -4.00 -24.22
N PRO A 6 17.02 -3.86 -24.52
CA PRO A 6 18.04 -3.62 -23.49
C PRO A 6 17.87 -2.29 -22.72
N LEU A 7 17.35 -1.26 -23.42
CA LEU A 7 17.10 0.04 -22.79
C LEU A 7 15.89 0.02 -21.84
N VAL A 8 14.87 -0.77 -22.13
CA VAL A 8 13.64 -0.88 -21.33
C VAL A 8 13.73 -1.98 -20.29
N ALA A 9 14.59 -2.99 -20.49
CA ALA A 9 14.75 -4.12 -19.58
C ALA A 9 14.96 -3.72 -18.10
N PRO A 10 15.80 -2.71 -17.78
CA PRO A 10 15.96 -2.25 -16.42
C PRO A 10 14.67 -1.76 -15.77
N ALA A 11 13.90 -0.95 -16.53
CA ALA A 11 12.62 -0.43 -16.03
C ALA A 11 11.59 -1.55 -15.85
N VAL A 12 11.57 -2.53 -16.75
CA VAL A 12 10.70 -3.71 -16.65
C VAL A 12 11.06 -4.53 -15.42
N ILE A 13 12.35 -4.78 -15.17
CA ILE A 13 12.80 -5.53 -13.98
C ILE A 13 12.41 -4.80 -12.70
N ALA A 14 12.63 -3.48 -12.63
CA ALA A 14 12.25 -2.69 -11.47
C ALA A 14 10.73 -2.69 -11.24
N ALA A 15 9.94 -2.53 -12.30
CA ALA A 15 8.49 -2.61 -12.24
C ALA A 15 8.00 -3.99 -11.80
N SER A 16 8.60 -5.08 -12.34
CA SER A 16 8.26 -6.45 -11.97
C SER A 16 8.54 -6.73 -10.50
N LEU A 17 9.67 -6.28 -9.96
CA LEU A 17 9.99 -6.42 -8.54
C LEU A 17 9.01 -5.65 -7.66
N LEU A 18 8.63 -4.44 -8.07
CA LEU A 18 7.65 -3.64 -7.34
C LEU A 18 6.29 -4.33 -7.31
N VAL A 19 5.82 -4.81 -8.46
CA VAL A 19 4.57 -5.57 -8.57
C VAL A 19 4.63 -6.83 -7.72
N PHE A 20 5.77 -7.56 -7.76
CA PHE A 20 5.96 -8.75 -6.95
C PHE A 20 5.82 -8.45 -5.44
N ILE A 21 6.48 -7.39 -4.95
CA ILE A 21 6.38 -6.98 -3.53
C ILE A 21 4.92 -6.69 -3.15
N PHE A 22 4.19 -5.92 -3.96
CA PHE A 22 2.78 -5.61 -3.70
C PHE A 22 1.87 -6.85 -3.75
N CYS A 23 2.12 -7.76 -4.68
CA CYS A 23 1.36 -9.03 -4.75
C CYS A 23 1.70 -9.95 -3.57
N PHE A 24 2.96 -10.01 -3.17
CA PHE A 24 3.43 -10.82 -2.04
C PHE A 24 2.84 -10.37 -0.71
N THR A 25 2.65 -9.07 -0.53
CA THR A 25 2.03 -8.47 0.66
C THR A 25 0.53 -8.21 0.47
N SER A 26 -0.12 -8.84 -0.51
CA SER A 26 -1.55 -8.68 -0.75
C SER A 26 -2.38 -9.45 0.27
N PHE A 27 -3.19 -8.72 1.04
CA PHE A 27 -4.08 -9.29 2.05
C PHE A 27 -5.55 -9.35 1.60
N GLY A 28 -6.14 -8.18 1.33
CA GLY A 28 -7.59 -8.07 1.14
C GLY A 28 -8.11 -8.84 -0.07
N VAL A 29 -7.39 -8.81 -1.18
CA VAL A 29 -7.76 -9.52 -2.42
C VAL A 29 -7.79 -11.03 -2.16
N ILE A 30 -6.73 -11.56 -1.56
CA ILE A 30 -6.63 -13.01 -1.29
C ILE A 30 -7.61 -13.45 -0.19
N LEU A 31 -7.83 -12.63 0.83
CA LEU A 31 -8.81 -12.93 1.88
C LEU A 31 -10.22 -13.11 1.32
N ILE A 32 -10.60 -12.29 0.34
CA ILE A 32 -11.95 -12.30 -0.25
C ILE A 32 -12.06 -13.31 -1.39
N LEU A 33 -11.07 -13.37 -2.30
CA LEU A 33 -11.14 -14.17 -3.50
C LEU A 33 -10.46 -15.54 -3.39
N GLY A 34 -9.49 -15.70 -2.48
CA GLY A 34 -8.69 -16.92 -2.35
C GLY A 34 -9.42 -18.11 -1.74
N GLY A 35 -10.50 -17.87 -1.01
CA GLY A 35 -11.25 -18.93 -0.33
C GLY A 35 -10.40 -19.71 0.68
N PRO A 36 -10.77 -20.98 0.96
CA PRO A 36 -10.02 -21.81 1.92
C PRO A 36 -8.73 -22.41 1.34
N THR A 37 -8.61 -22.50 0.03
CA THR A 37 -7.53 -23.22 -0.68
C THR A 37 -6.33 -22.34 -1.02
N PHE A 38 -6.55 -21.09 -1.37
CA PHE A 38 -5.46 -20.17 -1.74
C PHE A 38 -5.17 -19.21 -0.59
N VAL A 39 -4.21 -19.59 0.25
CA VAL A 39 -3.80 -18.82 1.43
C VAL A 39 -2.39 -18.29 1.22
N THR A 40 -2.22 -16.98 1.38
CA THR A 40 -0.91 -16.33 1.39
C THR A 40 -0.40 -16.17 2.83
N LEU A 41 0.89 -15.85 2.97
CA LEU A 41 1.52 -15.58 4.27
C LEU A 41 0.73 -14.54 5.08
N GLU A 42 0.27 -13.47 4.45
CA GLU A 42 -0.55 -12.42 5.05
C GLU A 42 -1.84 -12.96 5.66
N VAL A 43 -2.58 -13.73 4.86
CA VAL A 43 -3.85 -14.29 5.30
C VAL A 43 -3.63 -15.30 6.43
N GLU A 44 -2.53 -16.07 6.37
CA GLU A 44 -2.21 -17.02 7.43
C GLU A 44 -1.79 -16.32 8.73
N ILE A 45 -0.99 -15.27 8.67
CA ILE A 45 -0.66 -14.43 9.84
C ILE A 45 -1.95 -13.89 10.48
N TYR A 46 -2.87 -13.39 9.66
CA TYR A 46 -4.17 -12.91 10.14
C TYR A 46 -4.98 -14.04 10.81
N ARG A 47 -5.08 -15.22 10.18
CA ARG A 47 -5.79 -16.37 10.75
C ARG A 47 -5.20 -16.82 12.08
N GLN A 48 -3.89 -16.94 12.15
CA GLN A 48 -3.18 -17.32 13.39
C GLN A 48 -3.38 -16.27 14.49
N THR A 49 -3.45 -14.97 14.13
CA THR A 49 -3.62 -13.89 15.08
C THR A 49 -5.06 -13.79 15.62
N ILE A 50 -6.04 -13.82 14.69
CA ILE A 50 -7.44 -13.44 15.01
C ILE A 50 -8.33 -14.67 15.21
N GLN A 51 -8.18 -15.71 14.36
CA GLN A 51 -9.05 -16.88 14.42
C GLN A 51 -8.55 -17.92 15.40
N PHE A 52 -7.25 -18.22 15.39
CA PHE A 52 -6.65 -19.25 16.23
C PHE A 52 -6.01 -18.70 17.51
N ALA A 53 -5.86 -17.39 17.64
CA ALA A 53 -5.17 -16.71 18.76
C ALA A 53 -3.76 -17.26 19.03
N ASN A 54 -3.10 -17.85 18.01
CA ASN A 54 -1.78 -18.45 18.10
C ASN A 54 -0.70 -17.43 17.77
N LEU A 55 -0.49 -16.48 18.67
CA LEU A 55 0.44 -15.37 18.50
C LEU A 55 1.91 -15.80 18.22
N PRO A 56 2.43 -16.89 18.83
CA PRO A 56 3.80 -17.35 18.52
C PRO A 56 3.98 -17.76 17.07
N VAL A 57 3.06 -18.53 16.50
CA VAL A 57 3.10 -18.94 15.08
C VAL A 57 2.90 -17.75 14.16
N ALA A 58 1.96 -16.86 14.50
CA ALA A 58 1.76 -15.62 13.74
C ALA A 58 3.04 -14.75 13.71
N ALA A 59 3.74 -14.63 14.84
CA ALA A 59 5.01 -13.90 14.93
C ALA A 59 6.12 -14.56 14.11
N ALA A 60 6.24 -15.89 14.13
CA ALA A 60 7.22 -16.60 13.32
C ALA A 60 6.97 -16.39 11.81
N LEU A 61 5.73 -16.50 11.36
CA LEU A 61 5.35 -16.23 9.97
C LEU A 61 5.61 -14.77 9.58
N ALA A 62 5.33 -13.83 10.48
CA ALA A 62 5.61 -12.41 10.26
C ALA A 62 7.12 -12.14 10.10
N LEU A 63 7.98 -12.78 10.90
CA LEU A 63 9.44 -12.67 10.74
C LEU A 63 9.92 -13.23 9.40
N VAL A 64 9.39 -14.38 8.97
CA VAL A 64 9.67 -14.95 7.65
C VAL A 64 9.27 -13.95 6.55
N GLN A 65 8.09 -13.36 6.66
CA GLN A 65 7.62 -12.36 5.70
C GLN A 65 8.51 -11.11 5.65
N ILE A 66 8.89 -10.57 6.82
CA ILE A 66 9.80 -9.42 6.90
C ILE A 66 11.14 -9.75 6.23
N ALA A 67 11.70 -10.94 6.47
CA ALA A 67 12.94 -11.36 5.85
C ALA A 67 12.86 -11.39 4.31
N PHE A 68 11.80 -12.00 3.75
CA PHE A 68 11.55 -11.99 2.31
C PHE A 68 11.38 -10.58 1.75
N THR A 69 10.53 -9.77 2.39
CA THR A 69 10.23 -8.41 1.93
C THR A 69 11.48 -7.55 1.97
N LEU A 70 12.29 -7.65 3.03
CA LEU A 70 13.55 -6.94 3.14
C LEU A 70 14.54 -7.38 2.04
N ALA A 71 14.66 -8.68 1.79
CA ALA A 71 15.53 -9.19 0.72
C ALA A 71 15.12 -8.62 -0.64
N PHE A 72 13.83 -8.65 -0.98
CA PHE A 72 13.32 -8.07 -2.23
C PHE A 72 13.49 -6.55 -2.30
N ALA A 73 13.26 -5.85 -1.20
CA ALA A 73 13.45 -4.39 -1.13
C ALA A 73 14.92 -4.01 -1.34
N LEU A 74 15.86 -4.76 -0.76
CA LEU A 74 17.30 -4.55 -0.96
C LEU A 74 17.72 -4.84 -2.41
N VAL A 75 17.20 -5.91 -3.02
CA VAL A 75 17.44 -6.20 -4.44
C VAL A 75 16.90 -5.08 -5.31
N TYR A 76 15.66 -4.63 -5.05
CA TYR A 76 15.05 -3.50 -5.76
C TYR A 76 15.88 -2.22 -5.63
N ALA A 77 16.30 -1.86 -4.42
CA ALA A 77 17.10 -0.65 -4.18
C ALA A 77 18.46 -0.70 -4.90
N ARG A 78 19.13 -1.86 -4.89
CA ARG A 78 20.41 -2.04 -5.61
C ARG A 78 20.24 -1.94 -7.13
N LEU A 79 19.17 -2.55 -7.67
CA LEU A 79 18.88 -2.48 -9.09
C LEU A 79 18.52 -1.06 -9.50
N GLN A 80 17.65 -0.39 -8.75
CA GLN A 80 17.24 0.99 -9.03
C GLN A 80 18.45 1.93 -9.03
N GLY A 81 19.35 1.83 -8.06
CA GLY A 81 20.57 2.67 -8.00
C GLY A 81 21.52 2.49 -9.20
N ARG A 82 21.55 1.28 -9.79
CA ARG A 82 22.35 1.01 -11.01
C ARG A 82 21.67 1.43 -12.31
N LEU A 83 20.36 1.60 -12.29
CA LEU A 83 19.52 1.80 -13.46
C LEU A 83 19.05 3.25 -13.64
N THR A 84 19.17 4.07 -12.59
CA THR A 84 18.83 5.50 -12.65
C THR A 84 19.95 6.26 -13.40
N ARG A 85 19.94 6.15 -14.72
CA ARG A 85 20.60 7.18 -15.54
C ARG A 85 19.65 8.37 -15.61
N PRO A 86 20.11 9.60 -15.42
CA PRO A 86 19.31 10.78 -15.66
C PRO A 86 18.85 10.72 -17.12
N LEU A 87 17.58 10.37 -17.33
CA LEU A 87 16.95 10.49 -18.62
C LEU A 87 16.67 11.97 -18.79
N ASP A 88 17.37 12.61 -19.73
CA ASP A 88 16.96 13.92 -20.22
C ASP A 88 15.52 13.79 -20.72
N LEU A 89 14.60 14.32 -19.93
CA LEU A 89 13.18 14.32 -20.27
C LEU A 89 12.99 15.21 -21.50
N LYS A 90 12.99 14.58 -22.67
CA LYS A 90 12.66 15.29 -23.90
C LYS A 90 11.24 15.85 -23.79
N PRO A 91 11.00 17.07 -24.29
CA PRO A 91 9.67 17.69 -24.27
C PRO A 91 8.62 16.73 -24.84
N ARG A 92 7.43 16.75 -24.27
CA ARG A 92 6.30 15.90 -24.72
C ARG A 92 6.06 15.94 -26.23
N GLN A 93 6.25 17.10 -26.82
CA GLN A 93 6.10 17.34 -28.26
C GLN A 93 7.03 16.48 -29.14
N VAL A 94 8.20 16.05 -28.60
CA VAL A 94 9.17 15.21 -29.34
C VAL A 94 8.93 13.73 -29.09
N THR A 95 8.32 13.37 -27.95
CA THR A 95 8.13 11.97 -27.52
C THR A 95 6.75 11.43 -27.84
N GLN A 96 5.73 12.29 -28.02
CA GLN A 96 4.39 11.86 -28.34
C GLN A 96 4.26 11.61 -29.86
N ARG A 97 3.93 10.37 -30.20
CA ARG A 97 3.62 9.96 -31.55
C ARG A 97 2.17 9.45 -31.60
N GLN A 98 1.40 9.98 -32.53
CA GLN A 98 0.08 9.42 -32.81
C GLN A 98 0.21 8.08 -33.53
N PRO A 99 -0.65 7.09 -33.21
CA PRO A 99 -0.67 5.81 -33.93
C PRO A 99 -0.99 6.06 -35.40
N ARG A 100 -0.11 5.62 -36.31
CA ARG A 100 -0.22 5.92 -37.75
C ARG A 100 -0.77 4.78 -38.58
N GLY A 101 -1.01 3.60 -37.99
CA GLY A 101 -1.50 2.43 -38.72
C GLY A 101 -2.70 1.78 -38.03
N ARG A 102 -3.53 1.06 -38.81
CA ARG A 102 -4.69 0.30 -38.24
C ARG A 102 -4.27 -0.68 -37.17
N GLY A 103 -3.10 -1.32 -37.30
CA GLY A 103 -2.58 -2.24 -36.30
C GLY A 103 -2.18 -1.54 -34.98
N GLU A 104 -1.50 -0.39 -35.06
CA GLU A 104 -1.15 0.40 -33.88
C GLU A 104 -2.41 0.93 -33.17
N MET A 105 -3.40 1.38 -33.95
CA MET A 105 -4.67 1.87 -33.43
C MET A 105 -5.48 0.75 -32.75
N LEU A 106 -5.51 -0.45 -33.34
CA LEU A 106 -6.14 -1.63 -32.73
C LEU A 106 -5.45 -2.06 -31.43
N LEU A 107 -4.13 -2.04 -31.38
CA LEU A 107 -3.37 -2.34 -30.16
C LEU A 107 -3.66 -1.34 -29.05
N VAL A 108 -3.68 -0.04 -29.36
CA VAL A 108 -4.00 1.01 -28.39
C VAL A 108 -5.46 0.89 -27.93
N ALA A 109 -6.40 0.75 -28.87
CA ALA A 109 -7.82 0.60 -28.56
C ALA A 109 -8.10 -0.68 -27.76
N GLY A 110 -7.48 -1.80 -28.11
CA GLY A 110 -7.59 -3.05 -27.40
C GLY A 110 -7.07 -2.98 -25.96
N ASN A 111 -5.90 -2.32 -25.78
CA ASN A 111 -5.34 -2.10 -24.45
C ASN A 111 -6.23 -1.18 -23.60
N LEU A 112 -6.72 -0.07 -24.17
CA LEU A 112 -7.63 0.84 -23.49
C LEU A 112 -8.96 0.15 -23.13
N LEU A 113 -9.51 -0.64 -24.05
CA LEU A 113 -10.73 -1.42 -23.79
C LEU A 113 -10.51 -2.44 -22.69
N LEU A 114 -9.41 -3.17 -22.71
CA LEU A 114 -9.05 -4.13 -21.66
C LEU A 114 -8.94 -3.43 -20.29
N MET A 115 -8.23 -2.30 -20.23
CA MET A 115 -8.11 -1.51 -19.00
C MET A 115 -9.47 -0.99 -18.51
N LEU A 116 -10.30 -0.50 -19.45
CA LEU A 116 -11.64 -0.02 -19.15
C LEU A 116 -12.51 -1.15 -18.58
N VAL A 117 -12.52 -2.33 -19.20
CA VAL A 117 -13.31 -3.47 -18.75
C VAL A 117 -12.83 -3.95 -17.37
N LEU A 118 -11.52 -4.14 -17.19
CA LEU A 118 -10.96 -4.59 -15.91
C LEU A 118 -11.23 -3.62 -14.76
N LEU A 119 -11.28 -2.32 -15.04
CA LEU A 119 -11.52 -1.31 -14.01
C LEU A 119 -13.01 -1.01 -13.84
N ALA A 120 -13.72 -0.78 -14.96
CA ALA A 120 -15.11 -0.32 -14.91
C ALA A 120 -16.10 -1.43 -14.58
N TYR A 121 -15.86 -2.68 -15.01
CA TYR A 121 -16.77 -3.78 -14.78
C TYR A 121 -16.97 -4.10 -13.28
N PRO A 122 -15.91 -4.27 -12.44
CA PRO A 122 -16.10 -4.46 -11.01
C PRO A 122 -16.81 -3.27 -10.33
N LEU A 123 -16.47 -2.03 -10.72
CA LEU A 123 -17.13 -0.85 -10.17
C LEU A 123 -18.59 -0.75 -10.58
N ALA A 124 -18.91 -1.02 -11.85
CA ALA A 124 -20.28 -1.04 -12.35
C ALA A 124 -21.14 -2.11 -11.63
N THR A 125 -20.57 -3.29 -11.38
CA THR A 125 -21.26 -4.34 -10.63
C THR A 125 -21.52 -3.94 -9.18
N LEU A 126 -20.58 -3.27 -8.52
CA LEU A 126 -20.77 -2.74 -7.16
C LEU A 126 -21.90 -1.71 -7.14
N VAL A 127 -21.88 -0.74 -8.06
CA VAL A 127 -22.94 0.27 -8.19
C VAL A 127 -24.29 -0.39 -8.47
N ALA A 128 -24.34 -1.27 -9.47
CA ALA A 128 -25.59 -1.98 -9.82
C ALA A 128 -26.17 -2.76 -8.65
N ARG A 129 -25.32 -3.48 -7.90
CA ARG A 129 -25.74 -4.24 -6.72
C ARG A 129 -26.18 -3.37 -5.56
N SER A 130 -25.56 -2.22 -5.36
CA SER A 130 -25.91 -1.28 -4.28
C SER A 130 -27.26 -0.58 -4.53
N VAL A 131 -27.63 -0.37 -5.80
CA VAL A 131 -28.84 0.38 -6.19
C VAL A 131 -29.99 -0.55 -6.61
N ALA A 132 -29.73 -1.83 -6.96
CA ALA A 132 -30.71 -2.77 -7.47
C ALA A 132 -32.04 -2.88 -6.64
N PRO A 133 -31.98 -2.88 -5.28
CA PRO A 133 -33.20 -2.87 -4.46
C PRO A 133 -33.71 -1.45 -4.13
N GLY A 134 -33.40 -0.46 -4.97
CA GLY A 134 -33.60 0.94 -4.65
C GLY A 134 -32.56 1.43 -3.61
N PHE A 135 -32.80 2.57 -3.00
CA PHE A 135 -31.88 3.15 -2.00
C PHE A 135 -31.97 2.51 -0.60
N ARG A 136 -32.64 1.37 -0.47
CA ARG A 136 -32.85 0.69 0.82
C ARG A 136 -31.52 0.38 1.54
N TYR A 137 -30.50 -0.10 0.81
CA TYR A 137 -29.20 -0.40 1.41
C TYR A 137 -28.50 0.87 1.93
N PHE A 138 -28.71 2.00 1.28
CA PHE A 138 -28.19 3.27 1.77
C PHE A 138 -28.91 3.75 3.04
N ALA A 139 -30.22 3.51 3.16
CA ALA A 139 -30.98 3.78 4.39
C ALA A 139 -30.45 2.92 5.57
N MET A 140 -30.14 1.64 5.32
CA MET A 140 -29.58 0.73 6.33
C MET A 140 -28.20 1.17 6.87
N LEU A 141 -27.49 2.11 6.22
CA LEU A 141 -26.25 2.68 6.75
C LEU A 141 -26.47 3.46 8.06
N PHE A 142 -27.67 3.97 8.27
CA PHE A 142 -28.06 4.74 9.46
C PHE A 142 -28.63 3.83 10.57
N GLU A 143 -28.90 2.58 10.29
CA GLU A 143 -29.54 1.66 11.22
C GLU A 143 -28.52 0.74 11.90
N ASN A 144 -28.81 0.37 13.15
CA ASN A 144 -28.10 -0.71 13.85
C ASN A 144 -29.06 -1.92 14.00
N PRO A 145 -29.21 -2.75 12.95
CA PRO A 145 -30.22 -3.81 12.94
C PRO A 145 -29.99 -4.90 13.97
N ARG A 146 -28.75 -5.02 14.50
CA ARG A 146 -28.39 -6.05 15.48
C ARG A 146 -28.46 -5.60 16.94
N GLN A 147 -28.62 -4.31 17.18
CA GLN A 147 -28.61 -3.70 18.54
C GLN A 147 -27.51 -4.27 19.46
N SER A 148 -26.43 -4.76 18.86
CA SER A 148 -25.32 -5.39 19.58
C SER A 148 -24.32 -4.32 20.03
N VAL A 149 -23.83 -4.43 21.25
CA VAL A 149 -22.79 -3.55 21.82
C VAL A 149 -21.49 -3.64 21.01
N PHE A 150 -21.27 -4.75 20.29
CA PHE A 150 -20.07 -4.98 19.46
C PHE A 150 -20.26 -4.53 18.00
N TYR A 151 -21.44 -4.06 17.62
CA TYR A 151 -21.72 -3.63 16.27
C TYR A 151 -21.67 -2.11 16.15
N VAL A 152 -20.73 -1.64 15.34
CA VAL A 152 -20.61 -0.21 15.00
C VAL A 152 -21.47 0.04 13.75
N PRO A 153 -22.45 0.98 13.77
CA PRO A 153 -23.19 1.35 12.58
C PRO A 153 -22.27 1.72 11.42
N PRO A 154 -22.61 1.35 10.18
CA PRO A 154 -21.74 1.62 9.03
C PRO A 154 -21.35 3.11 8.89
N LEU A 155 -22.27 4.02 9.16
CA LEU A 155 -22.00 5.46 9.10
C LEU A 155 -20.99 5.91 10.17
N ALA A 156 -21.06 5.35 11.38
CA ALA A 156 -20.08 5.62 12.43
C ALA A 156 -18.69 5.08 12.05
N ALA A 157 -18.63 3.93 11.33
CA ALA A 157 -17.38 3.41 10.80
C ALA A 157 -16.76 4.37 9.76
N VAL A 158 -17.57 4.99 8.90
CA VAL A 158 -17.10 6.05 7.98
C VAL A 158 -16.52 7.23 8.77
N GLY A 159 -17.24 7.71 9.79
CA GLY A 159 -16.76 8.79 10.68
C GLY A 159 -15.44 8.45 11.37
N ASN A 160 -15.30 7.22 11.88
CA ASN A 160 -14.05 6.74 12.47
C ASN A 160 -12.90 6.71 11.44
N SER A 161 -13.17 6.26 10.22
CA SER A 161 -12.17 6.24 9.15
C SER A 161 -11.67 7.65 8.82
N VAL A 162 -12.58 8.61 8.67
CA VAL A 162 -12.22 10.01 8.40
C VAL A 162 -11.41 10.60 9.57
N ARG A 163 -11.87 10.38 10.80
CA ARG A 163 -11.16 10.87 12.00
C ARG A 163 -9.75 10.31 12.11
N ILE A 164 -9.59 8.99 11.94
CA ILE A 164 -8.27 8.34 11.97
C ILE A 164 -7.39 8.87 10.84
N ALA A 165 -7.92 9.00 9.62
CA ALA A 165 -7.18 9.54 8.49
C ALA A 165 -6.67 10.96 8.74
N LEU A 166 -7.52 11.86 9.26
CA LEU A 166 -7.13 13.24 9.58
C LEU A 166 -6.06 13.30 10.67
N MET A 167 -6.23 12.54 11.75
CA MET A 167 -5.23 12.48 12.84
C MET A 167 -3.90 11.92 12.34
N THR A 168 -3.93 10.85 11.54
CA THR A 168 -2.74 10.25 10.94
C THR A 168 -2.05 11.23 10.00
N THR A 169 -2.80 11.90 9.14
CA THR A 169 -2.24 12.89 8.20
C THR A 169 -1.56 14.03 8.94
N ALA A 170 -2.21 14.61 9.95
CA ALA A 170 -1.63 15.68 10.75
C ALA A 170 -0.32 15.23 11.43
N LEU A 171 -0.34 14.06 12.09
CA LEU A 171 0.86 13.53 12.75
C LEU A 171 1.97 13.18 11.76
N ALA A 172 1.62 12.54 10.61
CA ALA A 172 2.58 12.19 9.58
C ALA A 172 3.24 13.41 8.93
N LEU A 173 2.48 14.49 8.73
CA LEU A 173 3.04 15.74 8.21
C LEU A 173 4.01 16.39 9.19
N VAL A 174 3.65 16.46 10.47
CA VAL A 174 4.53 17.03 11.51
C VAL A 174 5.82 16.22 11.63
N VAL A 175 5.70 14.90 11.85
CA VAL A 175 6.87 14.03 12.00
C VAL A 175 7.67 13.95 10.70
N GLY A 176 6.99 13.84 9.56
CA GLY A 176 7.64 13.78 8.24
C GLY A 176 8.40 15.05 7.88
N LEU A 177 7.88 16.23 8.25
CA LEU A 177 8.58 17.50 8.08
C LEU A 177 9.84 17.56 8.95
N LEU A 178 9.75 17.18 10.23
CA LEU A 178 10.91 17.14 11.13
C LEU A 178 11.99 16.20 10.60
N VAL A 179 11.58 15.02 10.12
CA VAL A 179 12.51 14.06 9.51
C VAL A 179 13.12 14.61 8.22
N ALA A 180 12.31 15.19 7.33
CA ALA A 180 12.79 15.78 6.08
C ALA A 180 13.80 16.91 6.34
N LEU A 181 13.55 17.78 7.32
CA LEU A 181 14.47 18.83 7.74
C LEU A 181 15.78 18.26 8.32
N ALA A 182 15.71 17.18 9.10
CA ALA A 182 16.87 16.51 9.62
C ALA A 182 17.73 15.90 8.51
N LEU A 183 17.08 15.28 7.50
CA LEU A 183 17.75 14.68 6.34
C LEU A 183 18.26 15.72 5.33
N TYR A 184 17.61 16.88 5.23
CA TYR A 184 18.05 17.98 4.37
C TYR A 184 19.49 18.44 4.72
N ARG A 185 19.83 18.40 6.01
CA ARG A 185 21.15 18.82 6.52
C ARG A 185 22.23 17.73 6.44
N ARG A 186 21.86 16.51 6.08
CA ARG A 186 22.79 15.37 5.97
C ARG A 186 22.89 14.91 4.53
N GLU A 187 24.11 14.65 4.06
CA GLU A 187 24.30 13.91 2.81
C GLU A 187 23.71 12.51 2.97
N GLY A 188 22.90 12.10 1.98
CA GLY A 188 22.07 10.89 2.06
C GLY A 188 22.90 9.64 2.33
N SER A 189 22.59 8.98 3.43
CA SER A 189 23.10 7.63 3.73
C SER A 189 22.12 6.62 3.14
N TRP A 190 22.61 5.70 2.33
CA TRP A 190 21.81 4.60 1.77
C TRP A 190 21.07 3.78 2.85
N LEU A 191 21.65 3.69 4.06
CA LEU A 191 21.03 3.03 5.22
C LEU A 191 19.76 3.77 5.68
N VAL A 192 19.77 5.08 5.65
CA VAL A 192 18.62 5.91 6.02
C VAL A 192 17.50 5.71 4.98
N ASP A 193 17.84 5.72 3.69
CA ASP A 193 16.89 5.46 2.62
C ASP A 193 16.28 4.04 2.73
N ALA A 194 17.10 3.04 3.03
CA ALA A 194 16.65 1.68 3.26
C ALA A 194 15.72 1.57 4.48
N LEU A 195 16.04 2.26 5.58
CA LEU A 195 15.21 2.27 6.79
C LEU A 195 13.83 2.87 6.51
N PHE A 196 13.75 3.94 5.70
CA PHE A 196 12.47 4.53 5.29
C PHE A 196 11.69 3.67 4.30
N LEU A 197 12.34 2.72 3.63
CA LEU A 197 11.67 1.78 2.73
C LEU A 197 11.07 0.58 3.50
N LEU A 198 11.58 0.25 4.68
CA LEU A 198 11.11 -0.87 5.49
C LEU A 198 9.59 -0.86 5.73
N PRO A 199 8.97 0.26 6.17
CA PRO A 199 7.53 0.28 6.41
C PRO A 199 6.71 0.10 5.14
N LEU A 200 7.22 0.52 3.97
CA LEU A 200 6.55 0.34 2.67
C LEU A 200 6.52 -1.12 2.23
N GLY A 201 7.54 -1.88 2.60
CA GLY A 201 7.62 -3.31 2.31
C GLY A 201 6.99 -4.19 3.40
N THR A 202 6.66 -3.62 4.56
CA THR A 202 6.07 -4.38 5.65
C THR A 202 4.55 -4.34 5.51
N SER A 203 3.93 -5.49 5.68
CA SER A 203 2.48 -5.63 5.58
C SER A 203 1.76 -4.94 6.72
N ALA A 204 0.55 -4.44 6.44
CA ALA A 204 -0.32 -3.86 7.45
C ALA A 204 -0.68 -4.87 8.55
N VAL A 205 -0.85 -6.15 8.21
CA VAL A 205 -1.15 -7.22 9.17
C VAL A 205 0.05 -7.49 10.07
N THR A 206 1.24 -7.60 9.48
CA THR A 206 2.51 -7.80 10.22
C THR A 206 2.82 -6.63 11.15
N LEU A 207 2.65 -5.39 10.68
CA LEU A 207 2.81 -4.19 11.51
C LEU A 207 1.79 -4.17 12.65
N GLY A 208 0.51 -4.46 12.36
CA GLY A 208 -0.54 -4.54 13.36
C GLY A 208 -0.25 -5.58 14.44
N LEU A 209 0.23 -6.77 14.05
CA LEU A 209 0.68 -7.80 14.98
C LEU A 209 1.85 -7.32 15.83
N GLY A 210 2.87 -6.70 15.22
CA GLY A 210 4.02 -6.14 15.93
C GLY A 210 3.61 -5.11 16.99
N TYR A 211 2.74 -4.18 16.64
CA TYR A 211 2.19 -3.21 17.61
C TYR A 211 1.34 -3.86 18.69
N LEU A 212 0.53 -4.86 18.34
CA LEU A 212 -0.27 -5.60 19.30
C LEU A 212 0.62 -6.30 20.35
N LEU A 213 1.70 -6.94 19.90
CA LEU A 213 2.64 -7.64 20.79
C LEU A 213 3.48 -6.67 21.63
N ALA A 214 3.95 -5.57 21.03
CA ALA A 214 4.84 -4.63 21.72
C ALA A 214 4.10 -3.69 22.67
N MET A 215 2.92 -3.20 22.29
CA MET A 215 2.20 -2.14 22.99
C MET A 215 0.86 -2.60 23.57
N GLY A 216 0.48 -3.85 23.34
CA GLY A 216 -0.76 -4.44 23.87
C GLY A 216 -0.67 -4.95 25.32
N ARG A 217 0.50 -4.81 25.98
CA ARG A 217 0.78 -5.25 27.34
C ARG A 217 1.27 -4.09 28.22
N PRO A 218 1.16 -4.21 29.56
CA PRO A 218 1.77 -3.24 30.47
C PRO A 218 3.27 -3.04 30.17
N PRO A 219 3.84 -1.82 30.31
CA PRO A 219 3.23 -0.64 30.94
C PRO A 219 2.31 0.21 30.02
N LEU A 220 2.36 0.04 28.71
CA LEU A 220 1.64 0.93 27.78
C LEU A 220 0.16 0.58 27.61
N ASN A 221 -0.15 -0.72 27.48
CA ASN A 221 -1.52 -1.26 27.32
C ASN A 221 -2.42 -0.45 26.39
N LEU A 222 -1.92 -0.12 25.19
CA LEU A 222 -2.61 0.71 24.19
C LEU A 222 -3.57 -0.09 23.30
N ARG A 223 -3.82 -1.36 23.62
CA ARG A 223 -4.72 -2.22 22.85
C ARG A 223 -6.12 -1.59 22.78
N GLY A 224 -6.66 -1.48 21.58
CA GLY A 224 -7.98 -0.87 21.35
C GLY A 224 -8.00 0.66 21.41
N SER A 225 -6.86 1.34 21.61
CA SER A 225 -6.81 2.78 21.58
C SER A 225 -6.68 3.31 20.14
N ILE A 226 -7.34 4.44 19.87
CA ILE A 226 -7.21 5.13 18.58
C ILE A 226 -5.77 5.62 18.33
N ALA A 227 -5.03 5.94 19.39
CA ALA A 227 -3.66 6.38 19.34
C ALA A 227 -2.75 5.32 18.70
N LEU A 228 -2.90 4.04 19.07
CA LEU A 228 -2.10 2.96 18.50
C LEU A 228 -2.33 2.83 16.98
N ILE A 229 -3.60 2.97 16.56
CA ILE A 229 -3.96 2.93 15.13
C ILE A 229 -3.32 4.10 14.39
N VAL A 230 -3.40 5.31 14.94
CA VAL A 230 -2.81 6.52 14.35
C VAL A 230 -1.29 6.39 14.24
N PHE A 231 -0.60 5.89 15.26
CA PHE A 231 0.85 5.66 15.22
C PHE A 231 1.24 4.62 14.16
N ALA A 232 0.52 3.50 14.09
CA ALA A 232 0.76 2.47 13.09
C ALA A 232 0.60 3.02 11.64
N HIS A 233 -0.46 3.77 11.38
CA HIS A 233 -0.68 4.37 10.07
C HIS A 233 0.34 5.48 9.76
N THR A 234 0.75 6.27 10.78
CA THR A 234 1.78 7.30 10.62
C THR A 234 3.11 6.68 10.18
N LEU A 235 3.51 5.55 10.76
CA LEU A 235 4.74 4.88 10.36
C LEU A 235 4.71 4.45 8.88
N VAL A 236 3.57 3.95 8.41
CA VAL A 236 3.38 3.58 6.98
C VAL A 236 3.37 4.81 6.07
N ALA A 237 2.79 5.92 6.52
CA ALA A 237 2.67 7.16 5.76
C ALA A 237 3.99 7.95 5.69
N LEU A 238 4.85 7.82 6.70
CA LEU A 238 6.07 8.62 6.87
C LEU A 238 6.99 8.62 5.63
N PRO A 239 7.30 7.48 4.98
CA PRO A 239 8.13 7.44 3.78
C PRO A 239 7.58 8.28 2.63
N PHE A 240 6.26 8.32 2.45
CA PHE A 240 5.61 9.10 1.39
C PHE A 240 5.77 10.60 1.66
N VAL A 241 5.55 11.02 2.91
CA VAL A 241 5.68 12.43 3.32
C VAL A 241 7.12 12.89 3.14
N VAL A 242 8.09 12.12 3.64
CA VAL A 242 9.51 12.47 3.52
C VAL A 242 9.96 12.55 2.06
N ARG A 243 9.55 11.58 1.23
CA ARG A 243 9.89 11.56 -0.20
C ARG A 243 9.26 12.71 -0.99
N SER A 244 8.13 13.24 -0.54
CA SER A 244 7.50 14.40 -1.16
C SER A 244 8.15 15.71 -0.71
N LEU A 245 8.51 15.83 0.57
CA LEU A 245 9.05 17.06 1.15
C LEU A 245 10.54 17.26 0.87
N LEU A 246 11.35 16.18 0.91
CA LEU A 246 12.80 16.29 0.78
C LEU A 246 13.28 16.92 -0.54
N PRO A 247 12.74 16.55 -1.72
CA PRO A 247 13.09 17.21 -2.98
C PRO A 247 12.66 18.69 -3.00
N ALA A 248 11.49 19.01 -2.46
CA ALA A 248 11.00 20.38 -2.36
C ALA A 248 11.94 21.24 -1.49
N LEU A 249 12.38 20.72 -0.35
CA LEU A 249 13.35 21.41 0.52
C LEU A 249 14.72 21.60 -0.15
N LYS A 250 15.14 20.65 -1.00
CA LYS A 250 16.43 20.75 -1.73
C LYS A 250 16.39 21.71 -2.92
N SER A 251 15.20 22.11 -3.37
CA SER A 251 15.01 23.05 -4.48
C SER A 251 14.97 24.51 -4.05
N ILE A 252 14.93 24.79 -2.76
CA ILE A 252 14.98 26.12 -2.15
C ILE A 252 16.43 26.48 -1.82
#